data_24c494513bb323217fe930ea919adf54
#
_entry.id   24c494513bb323217fe930ea919adf54
#
_cell.length_a   1.000
_cell.length_b   1.000
_cell.length_c   1.000
_cell.angle_alpha   90.00
_cell.angle_beta   90.00
_cell.angle_gamma   90.00
#
_symmetry.space_group_name_H-M   'P 1'
#
loop_
_entity.id
_entity.type
_entity.pdbx_description
1 polymer ?
#
loop_
_entity_poly.entity_id
_entity_poly.type
_entity_poly.pdbx_seq_one_letter_code
_entity_poly.pdbx_strand_id
1 'polypeptide(L)'
;LALDLCAGTGCVAISLAAARPTGFVFATDLSRDAVTLARENAARLGAYNLSVREGDLFAPLADARHPLELGAPLRFDLITANPPYIATGEIAGLMSDVRDFEPRLALDGGADGLELMRRLVAEAPKHLAPGGVLAVEVGAGEAPDVRALFADAGFGDIELHRDYARIERVVSGVLST
;
A
#
# COMPACT_ATOMS: atom_id res chain seq x y z
N LEU A 1 -13.63 -5.86 -2.38
CA LEU A 1 -12.26 -6.36 -2.19
C LEU A 1 -11.31 -5.24 -1.80
N ALA A 2 -10.29 -5.53 -0.98
CA ALA A 2 -9.21 -4.59 -0.68
C ALA A 2 -7.84 -5.22 -0.97
N LEU A 3 -6.85 -4.36 -1.25
CA LEU A 3 -5.45 -4.71 -1.45
C LEU A 3 -4.58 -3.80 -0.60
N ASP A 4 -3.62 -4.38 0.12
CA ASP A 4 -2.60 -3.64 0.86
C ASP A 4 -1.22 -3.94 0.25
N LEU A 5 -0.58 -2.93 -0.32
CA LEU A 5 0.74 -3.03 -0.94
C LEU A 5 1.82 -2.59 0.05
N CYS A 6 3.01 -3.18 -0.02
CA CYS A 6 4.10 -2.94 0.94
C CYS A 6 3.62 -3.21 2.37
N ALA A 7 2.95 -4.34 2.56
CA ALA A 7 2.16 -4.63 3.75
C ALA A 7 2.97 -4.80 5.04
N GLY A 8 4.29 -5.01 4.94
CA GLY A 8 5.17 -5.19 6.09
C GLY A 8 4.69 -6.28 7.04
N THR A 9 4.41 -5.91 8.28
CA THR A 9 3.88 -6.83 9.32
C THR A 9 2.41 -7.20 9.12
N GLY A 10 1.72 -6.64 8.11
CA GLY A 10 0.32 -6.86 7.81
C GLY A 10 -0.66 -6.02 8.64
N CYS A 11 -0.20 -4.99 9.34
CA CYS A 11 -1.04 -4.24 10.28
C CYS A 11 -2.25 -3.59 9.60
N VAL A 12 -2.10 -2.99 8.42
CA VAL A 12 -3.20 -2.38 7.66
C VAL A 12 -4.10 -3.47 7.10
N ALA A 13 -3.54 -4.47 6.40
CA ALA A 13 -4.30 -5.58 5.82
C ALA A 13 -5.16 -6.33 6.85
N ILE A 14 -4.60 -6.64 8.03
CA ILE A 14 -5.32 -7.31 9.13
C ILE A 14 -6.43 -6.42 9.68
N SER A 15 -6.18 -5.12 9.83
CA SER A 15 -7.17 -4.15 10.29
C SER A 15 -8.34 -4.05 9.31
N LEU A 16 -8.06 -4.01 7.99
CA LEU A 16 -9.09 -4.04 6.94
C LEU A 16 -9.91 -5.34 6.96
N ALA A 17 -9.25 -6.49 7.11
CA ALA A 17 -9.90 -7.79 7.20
C ALA A 17 -10.84 -7.88 8.41
N ALA A 18 -10.41 -7.38 9.57
CA ALA A 18 -11.22 -7.32 10.78
C ALA A 18 -12.41 -6.35 10.66
N ALA A 19 -12.18 -5.19 10.01
CA ALA A 19 -13.24 -4.19 9.81
C ALA A 19 -14.32 -4.62 8.80
N ARG A 20 -13.99 -5.56 7.90
CA ARG A 20 -14.88 -6.06 6.85
C ARG A 20 -14.90 -7.59 6.79
N PRO A 21 -15.54 -8.28 7.76
CA PRO A 21 -15.51 -9.75 7.86
C PRO A 21 -16.14 -10.48 6.65
N THR A 22 -17.04 -9.81 5.91
CA THR A 22 -17.66 -10.35 4.68
C THR A 22 -16.89 -9.99 3.41
N GLY A 23 -15.88 -9.12 3.51
CA GLY A 23 -14.97 -8.79 2.42
C GLY A 23 -13.78 -9.74 2.38
N PHE A 24 -12.91 -9.53 1.39
CA PHE A 24 -11.64 -10.23 1.30
C PHE A 24 -10.50 -9.24 1.05
N VAL A 25 -9.37 -9.46 1.70
CA VAL A 25 -8.19 -8.61 1.58
C VAL A 25 -7.05 -9.40 0.95
N PHE A 26 -6.38 -8.81 0.00
CA PHE A 26 -5.07 -9.25 -0.46
C PHE A 26 -4.00 -8.33 0.15
N ALA A 27 -2.84 -8.86 0.40
CA ALA A 27 -1.67 -8.09 0.80
C ALA A 27 -0.43 -8.58 0.05
N THR A 28 0.43 -7.67 -0.37
CA THR A 28 1.70 -8.02 -1.02
C THR A 28 2.86 -7.30 -0.36
N ASP A 29 4.00 -7.96 -0.29
CA ASP A 29 5.27 -7.38 0.14
C ASP A 29 6.42 -8.05 -0.60
N LEU A 30 7.46 -7.28 -0.93
CA LEU A 30 8.66 -7.79 -1.58
C LEU A 30 9.52 -8.63 -0.64
N SER A 31 9.46 -8.35 0.67
CA SER A 31 10.22 -9.04 1.70
C SER A 31 9.56 -10.35 2.11
N ARG A 32 10.24 -11.46 1.90
CA ARG A 32 9.81 -12.78 2.37
C ARG A 32 9.60 -12.83 3.89
N ASP A 33 10.46 -12.15 4.64
CA ASP A 33 10.38 -12.12 6.11
C ASP A 33 9.13 -11.34 6.56
N ALA A 34 8.84 -10.19 5.90
CA ALA A 34 7.63 -9.43 6.14
C ALA A 34 6.37 -10.26 5.84
N VAL A 35 6.33 -10.96 4.70
CA VAL A 35 5.22 -11.86 4.32
C VAL A 35 5.03 -12.98 5.34
N THR A 36 6.12 -13.58 5.84
CA THR A 36 6.05 -14.62 6.86
C THR A 36 5.44 -14.08 8.14
N LEU A 37 5.94 -12.94 8.62
CA LEU A 37 5.44 -12.29 9.82
C LEU A 37 3.97 -11.84 9.68
N ALA A 38 3.59 -11.28 8.52
CA ALA A 38 2.21 -10.90 8.25
C ALA A 38 1.25 -12.10 8.29
N ARG A 39 1.65 -13.25 7.74
CA ARG A 39 0.87 -14.49 7.81
C ARG A 39 0.71 -15.01 9.24
N GLU A 40 1.78 -14.98 10.03
CA GLU A 40 1.74 -15.36 11.45
C GLU A 40 0.82 -14.43 12.25
N ASN A 41 0.92 -13.12 12.01
CA ASN A 41 0.06 -12.13 12.65
C ASN A 41 -1.41 -12.33 12.25
N ALA A 42 -1.70 -12.56 10.96
CA ALA A 42 -3.05 -12.83 10.46
C ALA A 42 -3.65 -14.06 11.11
N ALA A 43 -2.91 -15.15 11.19
CA ALA A 43 -3.36 -16.39 11.85
C ALA A 43 -3.62 -16.16 13.34
N ARG A 44 -2.72 -15.48 14.04
CA ARG A 44 -2.85 -15.19 15.48
C ARG A 44 -4.06 -14.30 15.79
N LEU A 45 -4.39 -13.37 14.89
CA LEU A 45 -5.49 -12.41 15.05
C LEU A 45 -6.80 -12.88 14.39
N GLY A 46 -6.83 -14.07 13.78
CA GLY A 46 -8.04 -14.65 13.19
C GLY A 46 -8.50 -13.95 11.89
N ALA A 47 -7.58 -13.32 11.16
CA ALA A 47 -7.88 -12.67 9.87
C ALA A 47 -7.92 -13.70 8.73
N TYR A 48 -8.93 -14.59 8.74
CA TYR A 48 -9.04 -15.69 7.76
C TYR A 48 -9.49 -15.25 6.36
N ASN A 49 -9.97 -14.02 6.22
CA ASN A 49 -10.33 -13.39 4.96
C ASN A 49 -9.19 -12.54 4.38
N LEU A 50 -7.93 -12.89 4.69
CA LEU A 50 -6.71 -12.23 4.21
C LEU A 50 -5.80 -13.24 3.49
N SER A 51 -5.30 -12.87 2.30
CA SER A 51 -4.27 -13.59 1.56
C SER A 51 -3.01 -12.72 1.42
N VAL A 52 -1.90 -13.15 2.01
CA VAL A 52 -0.61 -12.44 1.93
C VAL A 52 0.30 -13.13 0.92
N ARG A 53 0.86 -12.39 -0.04
CA ARG A 53 1.69 -12.88 -1.14
C ARG A 53 3.04 -12.16 -1.20
N GLU A 54 4.09 -12.91 -1.53
CA GLU A 54 5.44 -12.37 -1.74
C GLU A 54 5.59 -11.88 -3.17
N GLY A 55 6.13 -10.67 -3.35
CA GLY A 55 6.54 -10.11 -4.63
C GLY A 55 6.35 -8.60 -4.75
N ASP A 56 6.73 -8.08 -5.91
CA ASP A 56 6.77 -6.64 -6.20
C ASP A 56 5.38 -6.11 -6.56
N LEU A 57 4.87 -5.20 -5.77
CA LEU A 57 3.59 -4.49 -5.94
C LEU A 57 2.45 -5.44 -6.38
N PHE A 58 1.95 -5.27 -7.61
CA PHE A 58 0.81 -6.01 -8.17
C PHE A 58 1.20 -7.36 -8.80
N ALA A 59 2.49 -7.59 -9.07
CA ALA A 59 2.95 -8.79 -9.77
C ALA A 59 2.47 -10.12 -9.16
N PRO A 60 2.40 -10.28 -7.82
CA PRO A 60 1.90 -11.50 -7.21
C PRO A 60 0.41 -11.80 -7.45
N LEU A 61 -0.32 -10.85 -8.04
CA LEU A 61 -1.75 -10.99 -8.27
C LEU A 61 -2.10 -11.45 -9.70
N ALA A 62 -1.11 -11.62 -10.57
CA ALA A 62 -1.32 -11.97 -11.98
C ALA A 62 -2.13 -13.26 -12.20
N ASP A 63 -1.98 -14.25 -11.32
CA ASP A 63 -2.70 -15.53 -11.32
C ASP A 63 -3.84 -15.59 -10.29
N ALA A 64 -4.04 -14.52 -9.53
CA ALA A 64 -5.08 -14.48 -8.51
C ALA A 64 -6.48 -14.48 -9.14
N ARG A 65 -7.41 -15.14 -8.45
CA ARG A 65 -8.83 -15.21 -8.86
C ARG A 65 -9.67 -14.44 -7.86
N HIS A 66 -10.81 -13.95 -8.34
CA HIS A 66 -11.78 -13.30 -7.47
C HIS A 66 -12.26 -14.30 -6.40
N PRO A 67 -12.06 -14.01 -5.10
CA PRO A 67 -12.27 -15.01 -4.04
C PRO A 67 -13.76 -15.26 -3.73
N LEU A 68 -14.62 -14.30 -4.10
CA LEU A 68 -16.04 -14.33 -3.75
C LEU A 68 -16.93 -14.60 -4.98
N GLU A 69 -16.44 -14.35 -6.20
CA GLU A 69 -17.20 -14.49 -7.43
C GLU A 69 -16.38 -15.22 -8.50
N LEU A 70 -16.80 -16.44 -8.82
CA LEU A 70 -16.12 -17.28 -9.80
C LEU A 70 -16.17 -16.65 -11.20
N GLY A 71 -14.99 -16.45 -11.80
CA GLY A 71 -14.86 -15.90 -13.16
C GLY A 71 -14.93 -14.37 -13.25
N ALA A 72 -15.25 -13.68 -12.15
CA ALA A 72 -15.18 -12.22 -12.14
C ALA A 72 -13.73 -11.73 -12.23
N PRO A 73 -13.48 -10.57 -12.85
CA PRO A 73 -12.17 -9.95 -12.86
C PRO A 73 -11.76 -9.54 -11.45
N LEU A 74 -10.48 -9.71 -11.10
CA LEU A 74 -9.96 -9.23 -9.84
C LEU A 74 -9.79 -7.70 -9.91
N ARG A 75 -10.67 -7.00 -9.23
CA ARG A 75 -10.66 -5.54 -9.09
C ARG A 75 -10.90 -5.19 -7.62
N PHE A 76 -10.26 -4.14 -7.16
CA PHE A 76 -10.30 -3.72 -5.77
C PHE A 76 -11.13 -2.45 -5.59
N ASP A 77 -11.96 -2.43 -4.55
CA ASP A 77 -12.69 -1.23 -4.13
C ASP A 77 -11.78 -0.27 -3.37
N LEU A 78 -10.74 -0.82 -2.73
CA LEU A 78 -9.74 -0.07 -1.98
C LEU A 78 -8.34 -0.67 -2.21
N ILE A 79 -7.38 0.19 -2.54
CA ILE A 79 -5.96 -0.14 -2.50
C ILE A 79 -5.31 0.78 -1.48
N THR A 80 -4.58 0.21 -0.51
CA THR A 80 -3.75 0.92 0.45
C THR A 80 -2.27 0.63 0.20
N ALA A 81 -1.39 1.55 0.56
CA ALA A 81 0.04 1.31 0.55
C ALA A 81 0.77 2.21 1.55
N ASN A 82 1.79 1.65 2.19
CA ASN A 82 2.82 2.41 2.89
C ASN A 82 4.19 2.04 2.28
N PRO A 83 4.54 2.60 1.12
CA PRO A 83 5.80 2.30 0.45
C PRO A 83 6.97 3.01 1.13
N PRO A 84 8.22 2.52 0.96
CA PRO A 84 9.39 3.29 1.34
C PRO A 84 9.42 4.62 0.58
N TYR A 85 9.65 5.71 1.31
CA TYR A 85 9.58 7.08 0.79
C TYR A 85 10.80 7.93 1.16
N ILE A 86 11.85 7.38 1.78
CA ILE A 86 13.04 8.14 2.15
C ILE A 86 14.00 8.17 0.97
N ALA A 87 14.46 9.36 0.58
CA ALA A 87 15.47 9.47 -0.46
C ALA A 87 16.76 8.73 -0.04
N THR A 88 17.35 7.98 -0.97
CA THR A 88 18.55 7.14 -0.71
C THR A 88 19.65 7.92 0.00
N GLY A 89 19.87 9.19 -0.37
CA GLY A 89 20.89 10.05 0.22
C GLY A 89 20.60 10.51 1.65
N GLU A 90 19.36 10.43 2.11
CA GLU A 90 18.93 10.88 3.44
C GLU A 90 18.99 9.77 4.49
N ILE A 91 19.05 8.51 4.07
CA ILE A 91 19.02 7.33 4.97
C ILE A 91 20.16 7.40 6.01
N ALA A 92 21.34 7.82 5.60
CA ALA A 92 22.48 7.92 6.51
C ALA A 92 22.30 8.98 7.63
N GLY A 93 21.41 9.94 7.42
CA GLY A 93 21.09 11.01 8.39
C GLY A 93 19.94 10.67 9.34
N LEU A 94 19.29 9.51 9.18
CA LEU A 94 18.19 9.11 10.06
C LEU A 94 18.66 8.84 11.49
N MET A 95 17.72 8.91 12.44
CA MET A 95 17.96 8.47 13.82
C MET A 95 18.43 7.02 13.84
N SER A 96 19.33 6.69 14.76
CA SER A 96 19.95 5.36 14.87
C SER A 96 18.92 4.24 14.97
N ASP A 97 17.83 4.47 15.71
CA ASP A 97 16.78 3.47 15.92
C ASP A 97 16.06 3.08 14.63
N VAL A 98 15.96 4.01 13.67
CA VAL A 98 15.40 3.74 12.35
C VAL A 98 16.48 3.20 11.42
N ARG A 99 17.59 3.93 11.29
CA ARG A 99 18.67 3.60 10.35
C ARG A 99 19.28 2.21 10.56
N ASP A 100 19.48 1.80 11.83
CA ASP A 100 20.25 0.62 12.20
C ASP A 100 19.37 -0.62 12.46
N PHE A 101 18.05 -0.44 12.68
CA PHE A 101 17.14 -1.52 13.03
C PHE A 101 16.03 -1.77 11.99
N GLU A 102 15.65 -0.77 11.19
CA GLU A 102 14.68 -0.99 10.12
C GLU A 102 15.38 -1.52 8.85
N PRO A 103 14.77 -2.50 8.16
CA PRO A 103 15.31 -2.99 6.91
C PRO A 103 15.44 -1.87 5.89
N ARG A 104 16.60 -1.74 5.23
CA ARG A 104 16.82 -0.71 4.21
C ARG A 104 15.73 -0.71 3.13
N LEU A 105 15.23 -1.91 2.76
CA LEU A 105 14.14 -2.08 1.79
C LEU A 105 12.84 -1.37 2.23
N ALA A 106 12.61 -1.24 3.53
CA ALA A 106 11.44 -0.55 4.07
C ALA A 106 11.59 0.97 4.14
N LEU A 107 12.81 1.49 3.90
CA LEU A 107 13.14 2.91 4.01
C LEU A 107 13.39 3.57 2.66
N ASP A 108 14.14 2.87 1.76
CA ASP A 108 14.71 3.44 0.55
C ASP A 108 13.68 3.60 -0.57
N GLY A 109 13.18 4.83 -0.75
CA GLY A 109 12.25 5.21 -1.82
C GLY A 109 12.94 5.60 -3.14
N GLY A 110 14.26 5.37 -3.27
CA GLY A 110 15.02 5.73 -4.46
C GLY A 110 15.66 7.11 -4.38
N ALA A 111 16.09 7.64 -5.51
CA ALA A 111 16.91 8.85 -5.58
C ALA A 111 16.25 10.08 -4.94
N ASP A 112 14.94 10.21 -5.06
CA ASP A 112 14.13 11.33 -4.53
C ASP A 112 12.99 10.88 -3.58
N GLY A 113 13.01 9.64 -3.14
CA GLY A 113 11.98 9.07 -2.25
C GLY A 113 10.70 8.61 -2.97
N LEU A 114 10.50 8.95 -4.23
CA LEU A 114 9.21 8.74 -4.92
C LEU A 114 9.26 7.68 -6.04
N GLU A 115 10.36 6.95 -6.21
CA GLU A 115 10.48 5.99 -7.34
C GLU A 115 9.41 4.89 -7.27
N LEU A 116 9.22 4.28 -6.10
CA LEU A 116 8.21 3.23 -5.92
C LEU A 116 6.80 3.81 -5.98
N MET A 117 6.59 5.00 -5.41
CA MET A 117 5.31 5.72 -5.42
C MET A 117 4.83 5.97 -6.86
N ARG A 118 5.72 6.44 -7.75
CA ARG A 118 5.38 6.66 -9.18
C ARG A 118 4.90 5.38 -9.85
N ARG A 119 5.60 4.26 -9.63
CA ARG A 119 5.22 2.96 -10.20
C ARG A 119 3.86 2.51 -9.68
N LEU A 120 3.66 2.58 -8.37
CA LEU A 120 2.43 2.19 -7.70
C LEU A 120 1.23 2.99 -8.22
N VAL A 121 1.32 4.32 -8.20
CA VAL A 121 0.21 5.20 -8.60
C VAL A 121 -0.14 5.03 -10.09
N ALA A 122 0.86 4.89 -10.96
CA ALA A 122 0.63 4.70 -12.40
C ALA A 122 -0.01 3.33 -12.73
N GLU A 123 0.20 2.31 -11.91
CA GLU A 123 -0.34 0.96 -12.13
C GLU A 123 -1.70 0.73 -11.46
N ALA A 124 -1.96 1.39 -10.33
CA ALA A 124 -3.17 1.20 -9.53
C ALA A 124 -4.50 1.29 -10.30
N PRO A 125 -4.69 2.20 -11.29
CA PRO A 125 -5.94 2.27 -12.07
C PRO A 125 -6.32 0.97 -12.78
N LYS A 126 -5.33 0.14 -13.17
CA LYS A 126 -5.57 -1.14 -13.83
C LYS A 126 -6.16 -2.20 -12.88
N HIS A 127 -6.02 -2.00 -11.57
CA HIS A 127 -6.41 -2.94 -10.53
C HIS A 127 -7.64 -2.49 -9.74
N LEU A 128 -7.99 -1.21 -9.79
CA LEU A 128 -9.18 -0.68 -9.12
C LEU A 128 -10.47 -1.02 -9.88
N ALA A 129 -11.54 -1.20 -9.13
CA ALA A 129 -12.90 -1.16 -9.66
C ALA A 129 -13.27 0.29 -10.04
N PRO A 130 -14.27 0.50 -10.93
CA PRO A 130 -14.81 1.84 -11.16
C PRO A 130 -15.29 2.48 -9.84
N GLY A 131 -14.83 3.69 -9.55
CA GLY A 131 -15.10 4.34 -8.26
C GLY A 131 -14.26 3.82 -7.08
N GLY A 132 -13.32 2.93 -7.34
CA GLY A 132 -12.40 2.42 -6.31
C GLY A 132 -11.42 3.50 -5.84
N VAL A 133 -10.92 3.33 -4.63
CA VAL A 133 -10.07 4.29 -3.94
C VAL A 133 -8.64 3.79 -3.85
N LEU A 134 -7.67 4.66 -4.13
CA LEU A 134 -6.27 4.48 -3.75
C LEU A 134 -5.96 5.39 -2.56
N ALA A 135 -5.31 4.86 -1.53
CA ALA A 135 -4.83 5.63 -0.37
C ALA A 135 -3.38 5.23 -0.04
N VAL A 136 -2.47 6.19 -0.06
CA VAL A 136 -1.05 5.94 0.16
C VAL A 136 -0.48 6.79 1.28
N GLU A 137 0.36 6.19 2.12
CA GLU A 137 1.15 6.94 3.10
C GLU A 137 2.31 7.65 2.40
N VAL A 138 2.67 8.85 2.89
CA VAL A 138 3.71 9.72 2.31
C VAL A 138 4.62 10.28 3.39
N GLY A 139 5.85 10.59 3.02
CA GLY A 139 6.78 11.33 3.84
C GLY A 139 6.31 12.76 4.10
N ALA A 140 6.84 13.38 5.16
CA ALA A 140 6.53 14.77 5.48
C ALA A 140 7.00 15.69 4.34
N GLY A 141 6.05 16.44 3.74
CA GLY A 141 6.32 17.37 2.65
C GLY A 141 6.13 16.79 1.25
N GLU A 142 5.94 15.48 1.09
CA GLU A 142 5.77 14.82 -0.22
C GLU A 142 4.32 14.85 -0.76
N ALA A 143 3.35 15.15 0.11
CA ALA A 143 1.93 15.10 -0.26
C ALA A 143 1.57 15.93 -1.52
N PRO A 144 2.13 17.13 -1.79
CA PRO A 144 1.86 17.88 -3.01
C PRO A 144 2.34 17.14 -4.28
N ASP A 145 3.53 16.51 -4.24
CA ASP A 145 4.09 15.80 -5.38
C ASP A 145 3.30 14.52 -5.66
N VAL A 146 2.94 13.77 -4.60
CA VAL A 146 2.10 12.56 -4.73
C VAL A 146 0.70 12.92 -5.22
N ARG A 147 0.12 14.04 -4.77
CA ARG A 147 -1.16 14.55 -5.31
C ARG A 147 -1.09 14.79 -6.82
N ALA A 148 0.03 15.35 -7.31
CA ALA A 148 0.22 15.53 -8.75
C ALA A 148 0.26 14.18 -9.50
N LEU A 149 0.96 13.17 -8.96
CA LEU A 149 0.97 11.82 -9.53
C LEU A 149 -0.44 11.22 -9.61
N PHE A 150 -1.27 11.40 -8.59
CA PHE A 150 -2.67 10.96 -8.60
C PHE A 150 -3.48 11.63 -9.72
N ALA A 151 -3.36 12.95 -9.86
CA ALA A 151 -4.06 13.69 -10.91
C ALA A 151 -3.63 13.21 -12.31
N ASP A 152 -2.33 13.02 -12.53
CA ASP A 152 -1.78 12.53 -13.80
C ASP A 152 -2.23 11.09 -14.11
N ALA A 153 -2.47 10.27 -13.09
CA ALA A 153 -2.98 8.90 -13.23
C ALA A 153 -4.52 8.82 -13.39
N GLY A 154 -5.22 9.96 -13.40
CA GLY A 154 -6.67 10.02 -13.64
C GLY A 154 -7.54 9.83 -12.39
N PHE A 155 -6.98 10.01 -11.20
CA PHE A 155 -7.77 10.05 -9.96
C PHE A 155 -8.47 11.40 -9.80
N GLY A 156 -9.73 11.36 -9.36
CA GLY A 156 -10.51 12.51 -8.90
C GLY A 156 -10.64 12.51 -7.36
N ASP A 157 -11.33 13.51 -6.83
CA ASP A 157 -11.62 13.67 -5.39
C ASP A 157 -10.37 13.41 -4.52
N ILE A 158 -9.25 14.04 -4.91
CA ILE A 158 -7.96 13.82 -4.24
C ILE A 158 -7.93 14.58 -2.94
N GLU A 159 -7.81 13.86 -1.82
CA GLU A 159 -7.77 14.38 -0.46
C GLU A 159 -6.42 14.14 0.21
N LEU A 160 -6.01 15.09 1.05
CA LEU A 160 -4.81 15.02 1.89
C LEU A 160 -5.24 14.87 3.36
N HIS A 161 -4.82 13.77 3.99
CA HIS A 161 -5.17 13.48 5.37
C HIS A 161 -3.97 13.73 6.28
N ARG A 162 -4.26 14.34 7.44
CA ARG A 162 -3.24 14.73 8.42
C ARG A 162 -3.24 13.79 9.61
N ASP A 163 -2.05 13.53 10.13
CA ASP A 163 -1.87 12.85 11.41
C ASP A 163 -2.24 13.74 12.62
N TYR A 164 -2.10 13.20 13.83
CA TYR A 164 -2.39 13.95 15.06
C TYR A 164 -1.45 15.14 15.27
N ALA A 165 -0.26 15.16 14.65
CA ALA A 165 0.66 16.29 14.63
C ALA A 165 0.32 17.32 13.52
N ARG A 166 -0.80 17.11 12.79
CA ARG A 166 -1.26 17.93 11.67
C ARG A 166 -0.34 17.92 10.45
N ILE A 167 0.52 16.91 10.32
CA ILE A 167 1.38 16.68 9.17
C ILE A 167 0.58 15.86 8.16
N GLU A 168 0.62 16.22 6.88
CA GLU A 168 0.02 15.44 5.80
C GLU A 168 0.75 14.11 5.67
N ARG A 169 0.02 13.01 5.84
CA ARG A 169 0.58 11.65 5.90
C ARG A 169 -0.09 10.67 4.94
N VAL A 170 -1.28 10.99 4.46
CA VAL A 170 -1.95 10.11 3.49
C VAL A 170 -2.52 10.95 2.37
N VAL A 171 -2.31 10.51 1.14
CA VAL A 171 -2.98 10.99 -0.06
C VAL A 171 -3.98 9.91 -0.48
N SER A 172 -5.23 10.29 -0.70
CA SER A 172 -6.24 9.41 -1.26
C SER A 172 -6.90 10.02 -2.48
N GLY A 173 -7.39 9.16 -3.38
CA GLY A 173 -8.12 9.61 -4.58
C GLY A 173 -9.05 8.50 -5.08
N VAL A 174 -10.11 8.91 -5.76
CA VAL A 174 -11.11 8.03 -6.36
C VAL A 174 -10.80 7.87 -7.84
N LEU A 175 -10.77 6.63 -8.34
CA LEU A 175 -10.62 6.39 -9.78
C LEU A 175 -11.88 6.86 -10.50
N SER A 176 -11.73 7.87 -11.37
CA SER A 176 -12.83 8.37 -12.18
C SER A 176 -13.32 7.27 -13.14
N THR A 177 -14.63 7.17 -13.26
CA THR A 177 -15.31 6.20 -14.15
C THR A 177 -15.20 6.59 -15.61
#